data_a9e1a7cd1935f797e8b04463b81c5d41
#
_entry.id   a9e1a7cd1935f797e8b04463b81c5d41
#
_cell.length_a   1.000
_cell.length_b   1.000
_cell.length_c   1.000
_cell.angle_alpha   90.00
_cell.angle_beta   90.00
_cell.angle_gamma   90.00
#
_symmetry.space_group_name_H-M   'P 1'
#
loop_
_entity.id
_entity.type
_entity.pdbx_description
1 polymer ?
#
loop_
_entity_poly.entity_id
_entity_poly.type
_entity_poly.pdbx_seq_one_letter_code
_entity_poly.pdbx_strand_id
1 'polypeptide(L)'
;MEHITDPQQELFSALKVGTEALSYGVHDGELPPAGTPYPFVYLGVNQQTDSATKSAVIGRVHQAIHVWHNNTRQRGVVSDMMLNIKTVCRNIGRTAHYSWDVRNMTSRIIPDNTTKTPLLHGVIEADFYFS
;
A
#
# COMPACT_ATOMS: atom_id res chain seq x y z
N MET A 1 -15.27 26.59 -8.36
CA MET A 1 -14.70 25.52 -9.24
C MET A 1 -14.28 24.35 -8.37
N GLU A 2 -14.76 23.18 -8.66
CA GLU A 2 -14.40 21.99 -7.93
C GLU A 2 -12.95 21.61 -8.24
N HIS A 3 -12.18 21.35 -7.19
CA HIS A 3 -10.81 20.87 -7.33
C HIS A 3 -10.83 19.35 -7.43
N ILE A 4 -10.44 18.82 -8.60
CA ILE A 4 -10.35 17.39 -8.81
C ILE A 4 -8.93 16.95 -8.49
N THR A 5 -8.82 16.06 -7.49
CA THR A 5 -7.55 15.49 -7.10
C THR A 5 -7.14 14.40 -8.09
N ASP A 6 -5.86 14.28 -8.34
CA ASP A 6 -5.30 13.21 -9.18
C ASP A 6 -5.69 11.83 -8.62
N PRO A 7 -6.03 10.85 -9.49
CA PRO A 7 -6.38 9.50 -9.02
C PRO A 7 -5.32 8.87 -8.14
N GLN A 8 -4.06 9.05 -8.48
CA GLN A 8 -2.91 8.53 -7.73
C GLN A 8 -2.94 9.03 -6.29
N GLN A 9 -3.21 10.31 -6.08
CA GLN A 9 -3.28 10.90 -4.73
C GLN A 9 -4.52 10.45 -3.97
N GLU A 10 -5.67 10.34 -4.63
CA GLU A 10 -6.89 9.86 -3.97
C GLU A 10 -6.74 8.43 -3.48
N LEU A 11 -6.16 7.56 -4.30
CA LEU A 11 -5.89 6.18 -3.90
C LEU A 11 -4.91 6.12 -2.73
N PHE A 12 -3.82 6.87 -2.82
CA PHE A 12 -2.81 6.90 -1.75
C PHE A 12 -3.43 7.31 -0.42
N SER A 13 -4.23 8.36 -0.42
CA SER A 13 -4.91 8.84 0.79
C SER A 13 -5.86 7.79 1.37
N ALA A 14 -6.63 7.11 0.50
CA ALA A 14 -7.56 6.06 0.92
C ALA A 14 -6.81 4.87 1.52
N LEU A 15 -5.69 4.46 0.92
CA LEU A 15 -4.85 3.38 1.45
C LEU A 15 -4.27 3.75 2.81
N LYS A 16 -3.75 4.96 2.95
CA LYS A 16 -3.16 5.43 4.20
C LYS A 16 -4.20 5.45 5.32
N VAL A 17 -5.35 6.05 5.09
CA VAL A 17 -6.43 6.11 6.06
C VAL A 17 -6.91 4.71 6.44
N GLY A 18 -7.15 3.84 5.46
CA GLY A 18 -7.63 2.48 5.70
C GLY A 18 -6.63 1.63 6.48
N THR A 19 -5.35 1.78 6.20
CA THR A 19 -4.29 1.03 6.89
C THR A 19 -4.08 1.56 8.30
N GLU A 20 -4.11 2.88 8.49
CA GLU A 20 -4.02 3.49 9.82
C GLU A 20 -5.21 3.09 10.71
N ALA A 21 -6.39 2.90 10.12
CA ALA A 21 -7.57 2.44 10.86
C ALA A 21 -7.40 1.03 11.46
N LEU A 22 -6.43 0.26 10.97
CA LEU A 22 -6.07 -1.04 11.55
C LEU A 22 -5.15 -0.91 12.76
N SER A 23 -4.84 0.30 13.18
CA SER A 23 -3.92 0.62 14.28
C SER A 23 -2.45 0.28 13.98
N TYR A 24 -2.09 0.20 12.71
CA TYR A 24 -0.71 0.04 12.29
C TYR A 24 -0.02 1.41 12.16
N GLY A 25 1.28 1.45 12.47
CA GLY A 25 2.10 2.60 12.12
C GLY A 25 2.33 2.61 10.62
N VAL A 26 1.95 3.69 9.96
CA VAL A 26 2.06 3.82 8.49
C VAL A 26 3.00 4.97 8.16
N HIS A 27 3.99 4.68 7.34
CA HIS A 27 5.01 5.64 6.91
C HIS A 27 5.07 5.69 5.38
N ASP A 28 5.48 6.82 4.86
CA ASP A 28 5.68 7.02 3.41
C ASP A 28 6.77 8.07 3.18
N GLY A 29 7.28 8.13 1.95
CA GLY A 29 8.32 9.08 1.58
C GLY A 29 9.66 8.74 2.22
N GLU A 30 10.03 9.42 3.28
CA GLU A 30 11.26 9.17 3.99
C GLU A 30 11.20 7.88 4.81
N LEU A 31 12.35 7.26 5.04
CA LEU A 31 12.43 6.13 5.97
C LEU A 31 12.02 6.59 7.37
N PRO A 32 11.30 5.75 8.13
CA PRO A 32 10.92 6.12 9.48
C PRO A 32 12.14 6.35 10.36
N PRO A 33 12.05 7.26 11.36
CA PRO A 33 13.18 7.57 12.22
C PRO A 33 13.63 6.35 13.03
N ALA A 34 14.90 6.35 13.42
CA ALA A 34 15.45 5.34 14.31
C ALA A 34 14.60 5.25 15.59
N GLY A 35 14.34 4.02 16.05
CA GLY A 35 13.49 3.79 17.22
C GLY A 35 12.00 3.66 16.90
N THR A 36 11.61 3.74 15.63
CA THR A 36 10.22 3.48 15.22
C THR A 36 9.84 2.06 15.63
N PRO A 37 8.70 1.87 16.31
CA PRO A 37 8.27 0.54 16.74
C PRO A 37 7.99 -0.40 15.57
N TYR A 38 8.43 -1.64 15.71
CA TYR A 38 8.08 -2.72 14.79
C TYR A 38 6.85 -3.47 15.31
N PRO A 39 6.05 -4.10 14.47
CA PRO A 39 6.07 -3.95 13.00
C PRO A 39 5.46 -2.64 12.53
N PHE A 40 5.85 -2.19 11.35
CA PHE A 40 5.25 -1.01 10.73
C PHE A 40 5.02 -1.22 9.25
N VAL A 41 4.18 -0.37 8.65
CA VAL A 41 3.82 -0.39 7.23
C VAL A 41 4.48 0.79 6.55
N TYR A 42 5.03 0.55 5.36
CA TYR A 42 5.60 1.59 4.52
C TYR A 42 4.92 1.55 3.16
N LEU A 43 4.34 2.68 2.76
CA LEU A 43 3.75 2.84 1.43
C LEU A 43 4.85 3.24 0.47
N GLY A 44 5.20 2.33 -0.44
CA GLY A 44 6.34 2.49 -1.33
C GLY A 44 5.97 2.99 -2.71
N VAL A 45 6.55 2.36 -3.72
CA VAL A 45 6.39 2.78 -5.12
C VAL A 45 4.92 2.87 -5.51
N ASN A 46 4.57 3.99 -6.16
CA ASN A 46 3.25 4.29 -6.64
C ASN A 46 3.40 4.83 -8.05
N GLN A 47 2.87 4.09 -9.03
CA GLN A 47 3.02 4.44 -10.44
C GLN A 47 1.66 4.44 -11.13
N GLN A 48 1.32 5.54 -11.79
CA GLN A 48 0.09 5.66 -12.55
C GLN A 48 0.36 5.50 -14.04
N THR A 49 -0.49 4.72 -14.70
CA THR A 49 -0.48 4.56 -16.15
C THR A 49 -1.86 4.92 -16.67
N ASP A 50 -1.95 5.98 -17.46
CA ASP A 50 -3.21 6.43 -18.01
C ASP A 50 -3.52 5.73 -19.33
N SER A 51 -4.81 5.45 -19.54
CA SER A 51 -5.30 4.95 -20.83
C SER A 51 -5.80 6.13 -21.64
N ALA A 52 -5.39 6.21 -22.92
CA ALA A 52 -5.79 7.29 -23.80
C ALA A 52 -7.25 7.13 -24.20
N THR A 53 -8.11 8.02 -23.69
CA THR A 53 -9.49 8.15 -24.16
C THR A 53 -9.83 9.61 -24.38
N LYS A 54 -10.85 9.90 -25.22
CA LYS A 54 -11.24 11.26 -25.52
C LYS A 54 -12.12 11.91 -24.46
N SER A 55 -12.79 11.11 -23.64
CA SER A 55 -13.89 11.62 -22.81
C SER A 55 -13.80 11.22 -21.33
N ALA A 56 -12.83 10.41 -20.93
CA ALA A 56 -12.74 9.93 -19.56
C ALA A 56 -11.30 9.76 -19.12
N VAL A 57 -11.05 10.02 -17.85
CA VAL A 57 -9.77 9.68 -17.21
C VAL A 57 -9.89 8.25 -16.70
N ILE A 58 -9.20 7.34 -17.35
CA ILE A 58 -9.14 5.94 -16.96
C ILE A 58 -7.69 5.48 -16.97
N GLY A 59 -7.40 4.42 -16.24
CA GLY A 59 -6.06 3.87 -16.18
C GLY A 59 -5.87 2.95 -15.00
N ARG A 60 -4.64 2.83 -14.55
CA ARG A 60 -4.31 2.03 -13.38
C ARG A 60 -3.24 2.71 -12.55
N VAL A 61 -3.26 2.41 -11.25
CA VAL A 61 -2.20 2.79 -10.32
C VAL A 61 -1.61 1.51 -9.74
N HIS A 62 -0.31 1.33 -9.92
CA HIS A 62 0.44 0.26 -9.27
C HIS A 62 0.93 0.78 -7.92
N GLN A 63 0.66 0.03 -6.85
CA GLN A 63 1.08 0.40 -5.49
C GLN A 63 1.83 -0.74 -4.84
N ALA A 64 3.00 -0.44 -4.31
CA ALA A 64 3.74 -1.34 -3.44
C ALA A 64 3.51 -0.95 -1.98
N ILE A 65 3.26 -1.95 -1.14
CA ILE A 65 3.05 -1.77 0.30
C ILE A 65 3.99 -2.72 1.02
N HIS A 66 4.77 -2.20 1.95
CA HIS A 66 5.78 -2.96 2.68
C HIS A 66 5.40 -3.10 4.15
N VAL A 67 5.66 -4.26 4.71
CA VAL A 67 5.54 -4.53 6.14
C VAL A 67 6.91 -4.93 6.64
N TRP A 68 7.41 -4.24 7.66
CA TRP A 68 8.72 -4.51 8.24
C TRP A 68 8.55 -4.98 9.68
N HIS A 69 9.24 -6.07 10.03
CA HIS A 69 9.24 -6.60 11.39
C HIS A 69 10.65 -7.06 11.77
N ASN A 70 11.03 -6.81 13.02
CA ASN A 70 12.35 -7.16 13.53
C ASN A 70 12.38 -8.48 14.31
N ASN A 71 11.29 -9.23 14.32
CA ASN A 71 11.23 -10.56 14.94
C ASN A 71 10.97 -11.59 13.86
N THR A 72 12.04 -12.27 13.43
CA THR A 72 11.98 -13.24 12.33
C THR A 72 11.21 -14.52 12.69
N ARG A 73 10.88 -14.72 13.96
CA ARG A 73 10.06 -15.84 14.41
C ARG A 73 8.56 -15.53 14.33
N GLN A 74 8.19 -14.27 14.09
CA GLN A 74 6.80 -13.84 14.04
C GLN A 74 6.32 -13.65 12.59
N ARG A 75 6.60 -14.64 11.76
CA ARG A 75 6.12 -14.64 10.37
C ARG A 75 4.59 -14.54 10.29
N GLY A 76 3.88 -15.20 11.22
CA GLY A 76 2.42 -15.14 11.29
C GLY A 76 1.88 -13.75 11.53
N VAL A 77 2.58 -12.94 12.32
CA VAL A 77 2.21 -11.54 12.56
C VAL A 77 2.27 -10.74 11.24
N VAL A 78 3.36 -10.89 10.50
CA VAL A 78 3.53 -10.22 9.20
C VAL A 78 2.46 -10.69 8.21
N SER A 79 2.21 -12.00 8.16
CA SER A 79 1.19 -12.59 7.28
C SER A 79 -0.21 -12.05 7.59
N ASP A 80 -0.57 -11.95 8.87
CA ASP A 80 -1.86 -11.42 9.30
C ASP A 80 -2.01 -9.94 8.94
N MET A 81 -0.96 -9.16 9.14
CA MET A 81 -0.95 -7.74 8.74
C MET A 81 -1.18 -7.61 7.24
N MET A 82 -0.48 -8.42 6.45
CA MET A 82 -0.62 -8.39 4.99
C MET A 82 -2.03 -8.77 4.55
N LEU A 83 -2.64 -9.77 5.20
CA LEU A 83 -4.02 -10.16 4.93
C LEU A 83 -4.99 -9.00 5.18
N ASN A 84 -4.83 -8.31 6.32
CA ASN A 84 -5.67 -7.18 6.68
C ASN A 84 -5.48 -6.01 5.71
N ILE A 85 -4.26 -5.74 5.29
CA ILE A 85 -3.96 -4.69 4.31
C ILE A 85 -4.57 -5.04 2.95
N LYS A 86 -4.46 -6.29 2.52
CA LYS A 86 -5.10 -6.74 1.27
C LYS A 86 -6.62 -6.57 1.32
N THR A 87 -7.22 -6.78 2.48
CA THR A 87 -8.66 -6.54 2.67
C THR A 87 -8.99 -5.06 2.50
N VAL A 88 -8.17 -4.17 3.07
CA VAL A 88 -8.33 -2.72 2.84
C VAL A 88 -8.29 -2.41 1.34
N CYS A 89 -7.30 -2.97 0.62
CA CYS A 89 -7.19 -2.76 -0.82
C CYS A 89 -8.45 -3.21 -1.58
N ARG A 90 -8.98 -4.39 -1.25
CA ARG A 90 -10.17 -4.94 -1.91
C ARG A 90 -11.44 -4.13 -1.62
N ASN A 91 -11.48 -3.45 -0.49
CA ASN A 91 -12.64 -2.67 -0.08
C ASN A 91 -12.63 -1.24 -0.62
N ILE A 92 -11.55 -0.81 -1.27
CA ILE A 92 -11.53 0.48 -1.94
C ILE A 92 -12.25 0.34 -3.28
N GLY A 93 -13.56 0.58 -3.29
CA GLY A 93 -14.36 0.56 -4.51
C GLY A 93 -14.58 1.94 -5.10
N ARG A 94 -14.45 2.99 -4.26
CA ARG A 94 -14.69 4.35 -4.68
C ARG A 94 -13.95 5.35 -3.79
N THR A 95 -13.42 6.38 -4.44
CA THR A 95 -12.94 7.60 -3.77
C THR A 95 -13.78 8.77 -4.26
N ALA A 96 -13.46 9.99 -3.83
CA ALA A 96 -14.29 11.16 -4.12
C ALA A 96 -14.65 11.32 -5.60
N HIS A 97 -13.71 11.04 -6.50
CA HIS A 97 -13.88 11.31 -7.93
C HIS A 97 -13.70 10.09 -8.83
N TYR A 98 -13.35 8.92 -8.27
CA TYR A 98 -13.01 7.75 -9.08
C TYR A 98 -13.63 6.48 -8.51
N SER A 99 -13.91 5.55 -9.42
CA SER A 99 -14.26 4.16 -9.08
C SER A 99 -13.01 3.30 -9.24
N TRP A 100 -12.84 2.31 -8.35
CA TRP A 100 -11.64 1.50 -8.29
C TRP A 100 -11.95 0.02 -8.33
N ASP A 101 -11.08 -0.73 -9.01
CA ASP A 101 -11.12 -2.18 -9.05
C ASP A 101 -9.68 -2.70 -8.92
N VAL A 102 -9.39 -3.41 -7.84
CA VAL A 102 -8.06 -3.95 -7.61
C VAL A 102 -7.88 -5.28 -8.33
N ARG A 103 -6.74 -5.43 -9.00
CA ARG A 103 -6.39 -6.64 -9.75
C ARG A 103 -4.90 -6.96 -9.56
N ASN A 104 -4.52 -8.19 -9.90
CA ASN A 104 -3.13 -8.62 -9.93
C ASN A 104 -2.40 -8.38 -8.59
N MET A 105 -3.09 -8.65 -7.49
CA MET A 105 -2.51 -8.47 -6.18
C MET A 105 -1.60 -9.64 -5.83
N THR A 106 -0.32 -9.36 -5.59
CA THR A 106 0.67 -10.34 -5.17
C THR A 106 1.22 -10.00 -3.81
N SER A 107 1.66 -11.01 -3.08
CA SER A 107 2.28 -10.81 -1.77
C SER A 107 3.37 -11.84 -1.55
N ARG A 108 4.44 -11.41 -0.87
CA ARG A 108 5.55 -12.29 -0.50
C ARG A 108 6.19 -11.81 0.79
N ILE A 109 6.84 -12.70 1.49
CA ILE A 109 7.60 -12.40 2.70
C ILE A 109 9.04 -12.81 2.46
N ILE A 110 9.96 -11.87 2.62
CA ILE A 110 11.38 -12.05 2.32
C ILE A 110 12.18 -11.84 3.60
N PRO A 111 13.05 -12.80 3.99
CA PRO A 111 14.02 -12.52 5.05
C PRO A 111 15.01 -11.47 4.56
N ASP A 112 15.28 -10.46 5.39
CA ASP A 112 16.27 -9.43 5.10
C ASP A 112 17.39 -9.52 6.13
N ASN A 113 18.55 -9.96 5.68
CA ASN A 113 19.75 -10.13 6.52
C ASN A 113 20.81 -9.08 6.21
N THR A 114 20.46 -7.99 5.52
CA THR A 114 21.39 -6.93 5.15
C THR A 114 21.71 -5.98 6.31
N THR A 115 20.91 -6.03 7.38
CA THR A 115 21.12 -5.24 8.59
C THR A 115 21.72 -6.10 9.71
N LYS A 116 22.25 -5.45 10.77
CA LYS A 116 22.77 -6.17 11.94
C LYS A 116 21.74 -7.08 12.56
N THR A 117 20.51 -6.60 12.68
CA THR A 117 19.39 -7.39 13.17
C THR A 117 18.60 -7.88 11.96
N PRO A 118 18.41 -9.21 11.80
CA PRO A 118 17.61 -9.73 10.70
C PRO A 118 16.18 -9.21 10.76
N LEU A 119 15.61 -8.90 9.58
CA LEU A 119 14.24 -8.40 9.46
C LEU A 119 13.41 -9.34 8.61
N LEU A 120 12.10 -9.32 8.82
CA LEU A 120 11.13 -9.85 7.86
C LEU A 120 10.57 -8.68 7.05
N HIS A 121 10.53 -8.85 5.74
CA HIS A 121 10.03 -7.86 4.81
C HIS A 121 8.86 -8.45 4.03
N GLY A 122 7.64 -8.05 4.39
CA GLY A 122 6.45 -8.38 3.62
C GLY A 122 6.26 -7.36 2.50
N VAL A 123 5.95 -7.83 1.31
CA VAL A 123 5.69 -6.96 0.16
C VAL A 123 4.35 -7.32 -0.46
N ILE A 124 3.49 -6.33 -0.61
CA ILE A 124 2.24 -6.43 -1.37
C ILE A 124 2.38 -5.51 -2.57
N GLU A 125 2.07 -6.02 -3.75
CA GLU A 125 1.99 -5.22 -4.96
C GLU A 125 0.63 -5.43 -5.58
N ALA A 126 -0.04 -4.36 -5.97
CA ALA A 126 -1.38 -4.42 -6.50
C ALA A 126 -1.58 -3.37 -7.59
N ASP A 127 -2.38 -3.74 -8.59
CA ASP A 127 -2.83 -2.82 -9.63
C ASP A 127 -4.26 -2.40 -9.33
N PHE A 128 -4.48 -1.10 -9.20
CA PHE A 128 -5.79 -0.51 -8.99
C PHE A 128 -6.24 0.17 -10.28
N TYR A 129 -7.29 -0.36 -10.88
CA TYR A 129 -7.86 0.22 -12.11
C TYR A 129 -8.89 1.26 -11.72
N PHE A 130 -8.84 2.41 -12.37
CA PHE A 130 -9.75 3.52 -12.08
C PHE A 130 -10.50 3.99 -13.31
N SER A 131 -11.65 4.56 -13.05
CA SER A 131 -12.47 5.20 -14.07
C SER A 131 -13.30 6.34 -13.45
#